data_16ec816386057ce17bdf70eeb89c0ed0
#
_entry.id   16ec816386057ce17bdf70eeb89c0ed0
#
_cell.length_a   1.000
_cell.length_b   1.000
_cell.length_c   1.000
_cell.angle_alpha   90.00
_cell.angle_beta   90.00
_cell.angle_gamma   90.00
#
_symmetry.space_group_name_H-M   'P 1'
#
loop_
_entity.id
_entity.type
_entity.pdbx_description
1 polymer ?
#
loop_
_entity_poly.entity_id
_entity_poly.type
_entity_poly.pdbx_seq_one_letter_code
_entity_poly.pdbx_strand_id
1 'polypeptide(L)'
;MNLLKSLPPYILVCSLILTLQPIQGLAQEASGASASSGAERDGQHDFDFEIGTWKTHLSRRLHPLTGSNTWTDMDGTSIVRKVWNGRGNLVELVADGPAGHFEGLSLRLYNPQSRQWSLNFANISDGTLAPPTIGEFKDGRGEFYSQETLNGRAILVRFIISQTTPDSCRFEQAFSDDGGKTWEVNWIAVDTRVKDE
;
A
#
# COMPACT_ATOMS: atom_id res chain seq x y z
N MET A 1 -1.02 -28.14 57.01
CA MET A 1 -0.95 -29.60 57.17
C MET A 1 -0.57 -30.13 55.81
N ASN A 2 0.77 -30.22 55.58
CA ASN A 2 1.52 -31.45 55.26
C ASN A 2 1.05 -32.11 53.95
N LEU A 3 1.87 -32.46 52.95
CA LEU A 3 3.25 -32.92 52.92
C LEU A 3 3.79 -32.89 51.45
N LEU A 4 5.06 -32.51 51.36
CA LEU A 4 5.99 -32.86 50.28
C LEU A 4 6.11 -34.37 50.06
N LYS A 5 6.45 -34.80 48.83
CA LYS A 5 7.34 -35.93 48.51
C LYS A 5 7.63 -35.84 46.99
N SER A 6 8.81 -35.47 46.56
CA SER A 6 10.15 -36.12 46.49
C SER A 6 10.31 -36.95 45.21
N LEU A 7 11.28 -36.52 44.40
CA LEU A 7 11.97 -37.20 43.29
C LEU A 7 12.61 -38.52 43.71
N PRO A 8 12.97 -39.41 42.74
CA PRO A 8 14.38 -39.45 42.35
C PRO A 8 14.66 -39.83 40.88
N PRO A 9 15.95 -39.82 40.50
CA PRO A 9 16.42 -39.81 39.11
C PRO A 9 16.85 -41.22 38.66
N TYR A 10 16.84 -41.47 37.36
CA TYR A 10 17.65 -42.52 36.77
C TYR A 10 18.42 -42.00 35.55
N ILE A 11 19.73 -41.88 35.77
CA ILE A 11 20.78 -41.79 34.77
C ILE A 11 20.95 -43.14 34.14
N LEU A 12 20.82 -43.26 32.83
CA LEU A 12 21.34 -44.42 32.09
C LEU A 12 22.34 -43.93 31.04
N VAL A 13 23.60 -44.13 31.36
CA VAL A 13 24.76 -43.94 30.46
C VAL A 13 24.84 -45.16 29.57
N CYS A 14 24.60 -45.05 28.29
CA CYS A 14 25.01 -46.03 27.30
C CYS A 14 26.13 -45.46 26.42
N SER A 15 27.34 -45.86 26.78
CA SER A 15 28.54 -45.66 25.94
C SER A 15 28.46 -46.57 24.72
N LEU A 16 28.31 -46.00 23.53
CA LEU A 16 28.49 -46.71 22.28
C LEU A 16 29.73 -46.16 21.57
N ILE A 17 30.79 -46.99 21.60
CA ILE A 17 32.01 -46.74 20.83
C ILE A 17 31.69 -47.06 19.39
N LEU A 18 31.69 -46.08 18.51
CA LEU A 18 31.61 -46.29 17.08
C LEU A 18 32.96 -45.94 16.45
N THR A 19 33.56 -46.93 15.85
CA THR A 19 34.83 -46.92 15.10
C THR A 19 34.73 -46.03 13.88
N LEU A 20 35.65 -45.05 13.76
CA LEU A 20 35.84 -44.24 12.54
C LEU A 20 36.38 -45.15 11.42
N GLN A 21 35.68 -45.17 10.30
CA GLN A 21 36.25 -45.54 9.00
C GLN A 21 36.33 -44.28 8.11
N PRO A 22 37.46 -44.03 7.42
CA PRO A 22 37.55 -42.91 6.50
C PRO A 22 36.89 -43.27 5.17
N ILE A 23 35.81 -42.60 4.85
CA ILE A 23 35.25 -42.60 3.49
C ILE A 23 36.03 -41.56 2.69
N GLN A 24 36.87 -42.01 1.78
CA GLN A 24 37.50 -41.20 0.75
C GLN A 24 36.45 -40.75 -0.27
N GLY A 25 36.40 -39.48 -0.41
CA GLY A 25 35.99 -38.56 -1.42
C GLY A 25 35.33 -39.01 -2.70
N LEU A 26 34.34 -38.27 -3.01
CA LEU A 26 34.11 -37.78 -4.37
C LEU A 26 33.73 -36.30 -4.18
N ALA A 27 34.69 -35.43 -4.46
CA ALA A 27 34.43 -34.01 -4.62
C ALA A 27 33.55 -33.86 -5.86
N GLN A 28 32.25 -33.77 -5.66
CA GLN A 28 31.33 -33.34 -6.69
C GLN A 28 31.37 -31.83 -6.66
N GLU A 29 31.99 -31.22 -7.65
CA GLU A 29 31.92 -29.81 -7.94
C GLU A 29 30.44 -29.45 -8.14
N ALA A 30 29.80 -28.96 -7.08
CA ALA A 30 28.55 -28.29 -7.19
C ALA A 30 28.86 -26.98 -7.92
N SER A 31 28.62 -26.97 -9.23
CA SER A 31 28.51 -25.77 -10.03
C SER A 31 27.54 -24.85 -9.33
N GLY A 32 28.08 -23.82 -8.65
CA GLY A 32 27.34 -22.79 -7.99
C GLY A 32 26.57 -22.00 -9.04
N ALA A 33 25.33 -22.38 -9.27
CA ALA A 33 24.36 -21.42 -9.80
C ALA A 33 24.22 -20.32 -8.74
N SER A 34 25.00 -19.25 -8.87
CA SER A 34 24.72 -17.97 -8.24
C SER A 34 23.32 -17.59 -8.68
N ALA A 35 22.32 -17.93 -7.87
CA ALA A 35 21.08 -17.22 -7.90
C ALA A 35 21.45 -15.74 -7.62
N SER A 36 21.46 -14.92 -8.66
CA SER A 36 21.47 -13.48 -8.50
C SER A 36 20.23 -13.17 -7.65
N SER A 37 20.42 -12.93 -6.36
CA SER A 37 19.45 -12.24 -5.56
C SER A 37 19.35 -10.86 -6.21
N GLY A 38 18.41 -10.68 -7.15
CA GLY A 38 18.06 -9.39 -7.65
C GLY A 38 17.84 -8.52 -6.42
N ALA A 39 18.60 -7.45 -6.27
CA ALA A 39 18.40 -6.52 -5.17
C ALA A 39 16.92 -6.15 -5.19
N GLU A 40 16.20 -6.52 -4.13
CA GLU A 40 14.79 -6.24 -3.99
C GLU A 40 14.57 -4.73 -4.20
N ARG A 41 13.67 -4.36 -5.10
CA ARG A 41 13.43 -2.99 -5.51
C ARG A 41 13.10 -2.11 -4.30
N ASP A 42 13.82 -1.01 -4.13
CA ASP A 42 13.47 0.03 -3.18
C ASP A 42 12.36 0.91 -3.80
N GLY A 43 11.16 0.87 -3.22
CA GLY A 43 9.99 1.63 -3.68
C GLY A 43 9.95 3.09 -3.23
N GLN A 44 11.00 3.62 -2.55
CA GLN A 44 11.00 4.97 -1.99
C GLN A 44 10.73 6.07 -3.03
N HIS A 45 11.10 5.83 -4.30
CA HIS A 45 10.97 6.79 -5.39
C HIS A 45 9.72 6.59 -6.26
N ASP A 46 8.83 5.68 -5.88
CA ASP A 46 7.67 5.31 -6.69
C ASP A 46 6.68 6.45 -6.93
N PHE A 47 6.65 7.45 -6.06
CA PHE A 47 5.81 8.65 -6.20
C PHE A 47 6.56 9.88 -6.73
N ASP A 48 7.82 9.77 -7.12
CA ASP A 48 8.58 10.93 -7.61
C ASP A 48 7.99 11.52 -8.91
N PHE A 49 7.30 10.69 -9.71
CA PHE A 49 6.62 11.13 -10.92
C PHE A 49 5.54 12.18 -10.65
N GLU A 50 4.90 12.14 -9.47
CA GLU A 50 3.73 12.97 -9.18
C GLU A 50 4.10 14.37 -8.65
N ILE A 51 5.35 14.59 -8.22
CA ILE A 51 5.78 15.89 -7.68
C ILE A 51 5.54 17.00 -8.69
N GLY A 52 4.84 18.06 -8.25
CA GLY A 52 4.49 19.21 -9.09
C GLY A 52 3.03 19.59 -9.01
N THR A 53 2.55 20.32 -10.02
CA THR A 53 1.17 20.82 -10.12
C THR A 53 0.44 20.11 -11.25
N TRP A 54 -0.82 19.77 -11.00
CA TRP A 54 -1.66 18.99 -11.90
C TRP A 54 -3.04 19.61 -12.05
N LYS A 55 -3.59 19.56 -13.25
CA LYS A 55 -5.04 19.71 -13.46
C LYS A 55 -5.68 18.35 -13.19
N THR A 56 -6.66 18.33 -12.31
CA THR A 56 -7.36 17.12 -11.88
C THR A 56 -8.79 17.14 -12.39
N HIS A 57 -9.19 16.12 -13.14
CA HIS A 57 -10.59 15.82 -13.43
C HIS A 57 -11.01 14.64 -12.55
N LEU A 58 -12.01 14.84 -11.71
CA LEU A 58 -12.48 13.90 -10.70
C LEU A 58 -13.92 13.50 -10.97
N SER A 59 -14.19 12.20 -11.10
CA SER A 59 -15.54 11.62 -11.12
C SER A 59 -15.77 10.86 -9.82
N ARG A 60 -16.85 11.18 -9.12
CA ARG A 60 -17.26 10.55 -7.86
C ARG A 60 -18.64 9.91 -7.99
N ARG A 61 -18.78 8.64 -7.59
CA ARG A 61 -20.07 7.95 -7.50
C ARG A 61 -20.82 8.42 -6.25
N LEU A 62 -22.07 8.81 -6.42
CA LEU A 62 -22.96 9.14 -5.31
C LEU A 62 -23.58 7.87 -4.73
N HIS A 63 -23.63 7.78 -3.39
CA HIS A 63 -24.19 6.65 -2.66
C HIS A 63 -23.55 5.29 -3.03
N PRO A 64 -22.23 5.09 -2.81
CA PRO A 64 -21.58 3.83 -3.12
C PRO A 64 -22.15 2.68 -2.31
N LEU A 65 -22.09 1.45 -2.88
CA LEU A 65 -22.62 0.20 -2.33
C LEU A 65 -24.14 0.19 -2.07
N THR A 66 -24.89 1.02 -2.79
CA THR A 66 -26.37 1.04 -2.76
C THR A 66 -27.01 0.59 -4.06
N GLY A 67 -26.19 0.24 -5.07
CA GLY A 67 -26.66 0.00 -6.45
C GLY A 67 -26.82 1.28 -7.26
N SER A 68 -26.51 2.46 -6.71
CA SER A 68 -26.53 3.73 -7.45
C SER A 68 -25.48 3.72 -8.56
N ASN A 69 -25.84 4.18 -9.76
CA ASN A 69 -24.92 4.44 -10.87
C ASN A 69 -24.81 5.93 -11.18
N THR A 70 -25.18 6.79 -10.24
CA THR A 70 -25.11 8.24 -10.41
C THR A 70 -23.70 8.73 -10.07
N TRP A 71 -23.10 9.47 -11.00
CA TRP A 71 -21.80 10.09 -10.86
C TRP A 71 -21.91 11.61 -10.88
N THR A 72 -20.97 12.27 -10.26
CA THR A 72 -20.77 13.73 -10.35
C THR A 72 -19.32 14.01 -10.68
N ASP A 73 -19.10 14.97 -11.56
CA ASP A 73 -17.75 15.37 -11.98
C ASP A 73 -17.36 16.67 -11.29
N MET A 74 -16.07 16.81 -11.05
CA MET A 74 -15.44 17.99 -10.46
C MET A 74 -14.13 18.26 -11.20
N ASP A 75 -13.77 19.51 -11.39
CA ASP A 75 -12.50 19.92 -11.95
C ASP A 75 -11.71 20.73 -10.92
N GLY A 76 -10.40 20.55 -10.92
CA GLY A 76 -9.58 21.18 -9.91
C GLY A 76 -8.08 21.11 -10.16
N THR A 77 -7.35 21.28 -9.07
CA THR A 77 -5.88 21.29 -9.07
C THR A 77 -5.37 20.42 -7.93
N SER A 78 -4.40 19.57 -8.25
CA SER A 78 -3.59 18.86 -7.26
C SER A 78 -2.18 19.45 -7.21
N ILE A 79 -1.68 19.71 -6.00
CA ILE A 79 -0.30 20.15 -5.78
C ILE A 79 0.41 19.11 -4.93
N VAL A 80 1.52 18.57 -5.43
CA VAL A 80 2.28 17.51 -4.77
C VAL A 80 3.67 17.98 -4.41
N ARG A 81 4.01 17.92 -3.12
CA ARG A 81 5.30 18.35 -2.58
C ARG A 81 6.01 17.24 -1.85
N LYS A 82 7.34 17.17 -2.01
CA LYS A 82 8.18 16.26 -1.21
C LYS A 82 8.22 16.69 0.26
N VAL A 83 8.18 15.70 1.16
CA VAL A 83 8.53 15.86 2.57
C VAL A 83 9.63 14.87 2.93
N TRP A 84 10.43 15.19 3.98
CA TRP A 84 11.54 14.35 4.45
C TRP A 84 12.51 13.90 3.33
N ASN A 85 12.90 14.84 2.45
CA ASN A 85 13.78 14.58 1.32
C ASN A 85 13.27 13.47 0.36
N GLY A 86 11.95 13.39 0.16
CA GLY A 86 11.32 12.44 -0.75
C GLY A 86 10.94 11.09 -0.13
N ARG A 87 11.18 10.87 1.19
CA ARG A 87 10.65 9.70 1.90
C ARG A 87 9.16 9.79 2.20
N GLY A 88 8.53 10.87 1.81
CA GLY A 88 7.11 11.11 1.83
C GLY A 88 6.77 12.26 0.90
N ASN A 89 5.49 12.41 0.63
CA ASN A 89 4.94 13.55 -0.08
C ASN A 89 3.60 13.99 0.52
N LEU A 90 3.25 15.24 0.24
CA LEU A 90 1.99 15.84 0.61
C LEU A 90 1.26 16.23 -0.67
N VAL A 91 0.02 15.79 -0.82
CA VAL A 91 -0.89 16.15 -1.89
C VAL A 91 -1.97 17.05 -1.33
N GLU A 92 -2.20 18.19 -1.97
CA GLU A 92 -3.35 19.05 -1.74
C GLU A 92 -4.19 19.06 -3.01
N LEU A 93 -5.46 18.64 -2.90
CA LEU A 93 -6.43 18.64 -4.00
C LEU A 93 -7.53 19.63 -3.67
N VAL A 94 -7.77 20.57 -4.58
CA VAL A 94 -8.93 21.48 -4.53
C VAL A 94 -9.72 21.28 -5.81
N ALA A 95 -11.02 21.01 -5.70
CA ALA A 95 -11.88 20.79 -6.86
C ALA A 95 -13.28 21.35 -6.64
N ASP A 96 -13.91 21.82 -7.71
CA ASP A 96 -15.25 22.36 -7.74
C ASP A 96 -16.10 21.65 -8.79
N GLY A 97 -17.40 21.52 -8.51
CA GLY A 97 -18.35 20.89 -9.42
C GLY A 97 -19.79 20.99 -8.94
N PRO A 98 -20.75 20.35 -9.63
CA PRO A 98 -22.16 20.39 -9.25
C PRO A 98 -22.46 19.90 -7.83
N ALA A 99 -21.60 19.05 -7.27
CA ALA A 99 -21.72 18.57 -5.89
C ALA A 99 -21.16 19.55 -4.84
N GLY A 100 -20.60 20.70 -5.26
CA GLY A 100 -20.03 21.73 -4.39
C GLY A 100 -18.50 21.79 -4.46
N HIS A 101 -17.93 22.39 -3.43
CA HIS A 101 -16.49 22.55 -3.24
C HIS A 101 -15.91 21.37 -2.45
N PHE A 102 -14.71 20.92 -2.85
CA PHE A 102 -13.99 19.82 -2.21
C PHE A 102 -12.53 20.19 -2.00
N GLU A 103 -12.03 19.98 -0.80
CA GLU A 103 -10.60 20.02 -0.49
C GLU A 103 -10.17 18.71 0.16
N GLY A 104 -9.14 18.11 -0.38
CA GLY A 104 -8.56 16.87 0.10
C GLY A 104 -7.06 17.00 0.37
N LEU A 105 -6.60 16.31 1.39
CA LEU A 105 -5.20 16.21 1.77
C LEU A 105 -4.79 14.74 1.78
N SER A 106 -3.66 14.40 1.17
CA SER A 106 -3.06 13.06 1.32
C SER A 106 -1.60 13.17 1.75
N LEU A 107 -1.29 12.69 2.96
CA LEU A 107 0.08 12.51 3.42
C LEU A 107 0.52 11.08 3.11
N ARG A 108 1.51 10.94 2.23
CA ARG A 108 2.04 9.63 1.84
C ARG A 108 3.42 9.43 2.44
N LEU A 109 3.60 8.32 3.14
CA LEU A 109 4.83 8.01 3.87
C LEU A 109 5.36 6.65 3.43
N TYR A 110 6.66 6.57 3.15
CA TYR A 110 7.35 5.33 2.82
C TYR A 110 7.92 4.66 4.06
N ASN A 111 7.63 3.39 4.24
CA ASN A 111 8.24 2.55 5.26
C ASN A 111 9.35 1.68 4.63
N PRO A 112 10.65 1.95 4.92
CA PRO A 112 11.75 1.21 4.32
C PRO A 112 11.88 -0.24 4.83
N GLN A 113 11.27 -0.57 5.97
CA GLN A 113 11.32 -1.94 6.50
C GLN A 113 10.34 -2.86 5.79
N SER A 114 9.08 -2.40 5.61
CA SER A 114 8.06 -3.16 4.86
C SER A 114 8.11 -2.89 3.36
N ARG A 115 8.86 -1.86 2.91
CA ARG A 115 8.92 -1.37 1.52
C ARG A 115 7.56 -0.98 0.96
N GLN A 116 6.70 -0.48 1.82
CA GLN A 116 5.35 -0.07 1.49
C GLN A 116 5.14 1.42 1.76
N TRP A 117 4.22 1.98 1.02
CA TRP A 117 3.69 3.31 1.28
C TRP A 117 2.39 3.23 2.09
N SER A 118 2.19 4.19 2.97
CA SER A 118 0.90 4.48 3.59
C SER A 118 0.35 5.79 3.02
N LEU A 119 -0.88 5.77 2.52
CA LEU A 119 -1.61 6.92 2.01
C LEU A 119 -2.63 7.32 3.07
N ASN A 120 -2.39 8.46 3.72
CA ASN A 120 -3.19 8.97 4.83
C ASN A 120 -4.03 10.14 4.31
N PHE A 121 -5.33 9.93 4.17
CA PHE A 121 -6.25 10.89 3.55
C PHE A 121 -7.07 11.64 4.60
N ALA A 122 -7.30 12.93 4.36
CA ALA A 122 -8.26 13.76 5.06
C ALA A 122 -8.99 14.66 4.06
N ASN A 123 -10.19 15.10 4.42
CA ASN A 123 -10.90 16.14 3.68
C ASN A 123 -11.31 17.29 4.61
N ILE A 124 -11.62 18.44 4.05
CA ILE A 124 -11.95 19.64 4.82
C ILE A 124 -13.22 19.51 5.65
N SER A 125 -14.15 18.62 5.25
CA SER A 125 -15.47 18.52 5.90
C SER A 125 -15.42 17.85 7.27
N ASP A 126 -14.48 16.93 7.51
CA ASP A 126 -14.32 16.22 8.79
C ASP A 126 -12.98 16.49 9.48
N GLY A 127 -11.96 16.95 8.74
CA GLY A 127 -10.67 17.38 9.30
C GLY A 127 -9.91 16.28 10.07
N THR A 128 -10.21 15.02 9.80
CA THR A 128 -9.57 13.86 10.43
C THR A 128 -8.90 12.97 9.38
N LEU A 129 -7.81 12.31 9.77
CA LEU A 129 -7.19 11.31 8.91
C LEU A 129 -8.00 10.02 8.92
N ALA A 130 -8.37 9.54 7.73
CA ALA A 130 -8.93 8.21 7.55
C ALA A 130 -7.88 7.13 7.87
N PRO A 131 -8.29 5.87 8.12
CA PRO A 131 -7.35 4.76 8.15
C PRO A 131 -6.50 4.72 6.89
N PRO A 132 -5.15 4.60 7.01
CA PRO A 132 -4.29 4.65 5.84
C PRO A 132 -4.51 3.45 4.92
N THR A 133 -4.56 3.69 3.61
CA THR A 133 -4.39 2.62 2.65
C THR A 133 -2.90 2.29 2.53
N ILE A 134 -2.53 1.00 2.62
CA ILE A 134 -1.15 0.52 2.63
C ILE A 134 -0.91 -0.37 1.42
N GLY A 135 0.22 -0.19 0.75
CA GLY A 135 0.59 -0.96 -0.42
C GLY A 135 1.88 -0.53 -1.08
N GLU A 136 2.06 -0.96 -2.30
CA GLU A 136 3.29 -0.76 -3.07
C GLU A 136 3.00 -0.62 -4.57
N PHE A 137 4.02 -0.21 -5.32
CA PHE A 137 4.00 -0.27 -6.77
C PHE A 137 4.65 -1.56 -7.27
N LYS A 138 3.99 -2.20 -8.21
CA LYS A 138 4.52 -3.33 -8.95
C LYS A 138 4.22 -3.16 -10.43
N ASP A 139 5.22 -3.31 -11.28
CA ASP A 139 5.10 -3.21 -12.74
C ASP A 139 4.39 -1.91 -13.22
N GLY A 140 4.72 -0.78 -12.59
CA GLY A 140 4.15 0.54 -12.92
C GLY A 140 2.73 0.78 -12.41
N ARG A 141 2.18 -0.12 -11.58
CA ARG A 141 0.86 -0.01 -10.98
C ARG A 141 0.98 -0.01 -9.45
N GLY A 142 0.46 1.02 -8.79
CA GLY A 142 0.33 1.08 -7.33
C GLY A 142 -1.01 0.49 -6.89
N GLU A 143 -0.99 -0.39 -5.88
CA GLU A 143 -2.20 -0.92 -5.25
C GLU A 143 -2.10 -0.81 -3.73
N PHE A 144 -3.10 -0.18 -3.13
CA PHE A 144 -3.15 0.13 -1.70
C PHE A 144 -4.49 -0.28 -1.12
N TYR A 145 -4.48 -0.81 0.11
CA TYR A 145 -5.67 -1.38 0.73
C TYR A 145 -5.84 -0.90 2.17
N SER A 146 -7.09 -0.69 2.59
CA SER A 146 -7.48 -0.48 3.98
C SER A 146 -8.79 -1.19 4.30
N GLN A 147 -9.10 -1.23 5.58
CA GLN A 147 -10.42 -1.60 6.08
C GLN A 147 -11.03 -0.39 6.76
N GLU A 148 -12.26 -0.07 6.40
CA GLU A 148 -12.98 1.11 6.87
C GLU A 148 -14.42 0.77 7.27
N THR A 149 -15.15 1.77 7.70
CA THR A 149 -16.58 1.67 7.99
C THR A 149 -17.36 2.66 7.14
N LEU A 150 -18.32 2.17 6.38
CA LEU A 150 -19.25 3.00 5.61
C LEU A 150 -20.67 2.76 6.10
N ASN A 151 -21.34 3.80 6.64
CA ASN A 151 -22.71 3.70 7.16
C ASN A 151 -22.90 2.57 8.18
N GLY A 152 -21.91 2.37 9.07
CA GLY A 152 -21.92 1.33 10.10
C GLY A 152 -21.58 -0.09 9.62
N ARG A 153 -21.23 -0.28 8.34
CA ARG A 153 -20.81 -1.56 7.76
C ARG A 153 -19.30 -1.58 7.54
N ALA A 154 -18.65 -2.66 7.90
CA ALA A 154 -17.24 -2.87 7.56
C ALA A 154 -17.09 -3.05 6.04
N ILE A 155 -16.16 -2.34 5.45
CA ILE A 155 -15.82 -2.42 4.03
C ILE A 155 -14.31 -2.57 3.85
N LEU A 156 -13.90 -3.09 2.71
CA LEU A 156 -12.54 -2.98 2.22
C LEU A 156 -12.47 -1.81 1.23
N VAL A 157 -11.39 -1.06 1.31
CA VAL A 157 -11.04 0.00 0.37
C VAL A 157 -9.84 -0.43 -0.44
N ARG A 158 -9.90 -0.24 -1.74
CA ARG A 158 -8.78 -0.41 -2.66
C ARG A 158 -8.54 0.89 -3.40
N PHE A 159 -7.29 1.36 -3.38
CA PHE A 159 -6.86 2.53 -4.13
C PHE A 159 -5.80 2.12 -5.15
N ILE A 160 -6.00 2.47 -6.41
CA ILE A 160 -5.15 2.09 -7.52
C ILE A 160 -4.58 3.34 -8.18
N ILE A 161 -3.27 3.31 -8.46
CA ILE A 161 -2.57 4.31 -9.26
C ILE A 161 -2.05 3.61 -10.52
N SER A 162 -2.41 4.12 -11.68
CA SER A 162 -2.11 3.47 -12.95
C SER A 162 -1.98 4.49 -14.09
N GLN A 163 -1.65 4.01 -15.28
CA GLN A 163 -1.51 4.82 -16.49
C GLN A 163 -0.55 6.01 -16.27
N THR A 164 0.51 5.75 -15.51
CA THR A 164 1.47 6.78 -15.12
C THR A 164 2.42 7.08 -16.27
N THR A 165 2.45 8.37 -16.66
CA THR A 165 3.39 8.94 -17.62
C THR A 165 4.03 10.19 -17.00
N PRO A 166 5.04 10.83 -17.63
CA PRO A 166 5.54 12.11 -17.14
C PRO A 166 4.48 13.21 -17.04
N ASP A 167 3.43 13.15 -17.88
CA ASP A 167 2.43 14.22 -18.03
C ASP A 167 1.01 13.82 -17.59
N SER A 168 0.78 12.57 -17.19
CA SER A 168 -0.55 12.10 -16.77
C SER A 168 -0.48 10.91 -15.81
N CYS A 169 -1.51 10.76 -14.99
CA CYS A 169 -1.75 9.57 -14.19
C CYS A 169 -3.25 9.42 -13.88
N ARG A 170 -3.63 8.20 -13.50
CA ARG A 170 -5.00 7.85 -13.12
C ARG A 170 -5.03 7.26 -11.73
N PHE A 171 -5.92 7.77 -10.91
CA PHE A 171 -6.24 7.27 -9.58
C PHE A 171 -7.65 6.69 -9.58
N GLU A 172 -7.83 5.57 -8.88
CA GLU A 172 -9.11 4.90 -8.77
C GLU A 172 -9.31 4.37 -7.36
N GLN A 173 -10.45 4.67 -6.74
CA GLN A 173 -10.86 4.04 -5.49
C GLN A 173 -12.04 3.11 -5.75
N ALA A 174 -12.03 1.97 -5.08
CA ALA A 174 -13.15 1.04 -5.08
C ALA A 174 -13.42 0.52 -3.67
N PHE A 175 -14.70 0.25 -3.40
CA PHE A 175 -15.16 -0.36 -2.16
C PHE A 175 -15.62 -1.79 -2.39
N SER A 176 -15.48 -2.63 -1.36
CA SER A 176 -16.03 -3.97 -1.29
C SER A 176 -16.69 -4.19 0.06
N ASP A 177 -17.91 -4.73 0.06
CA ASP A 177 -18.64 -5.11 1.28
C ASP A 177 -18.85 -6.64 1.41
N ASP A 178 -18.16 -7.40 0.54
CA ASP A 178 -18.23 -8.87 0.48
C ASP A 178 -16.87 -9.56 0.72
N GLY A 179 -15.93 -8.83 1.37
CA GLY A 179 -14.60 -9.36 1.70
C GLY A 179 -13.64 -9.38 0.51
N GLY A 180 -13.83 -8.48 -0.46
CA GLY A 180 -12.93 -8.32 -1.62
C GLY A 180 -13.27 -9.24 -2.81
N LYS A 181 -14.41 -9.93 -2.79
CA LYS A 181 -14.85 -10.77 -3.92
C LYS A 181 -15.30 -9.91 -5.10
N THR A 182 -16.03 -8.83 -4.82
CA THR A 182 -16.41 -7.82 -5.81
C THR A 182 -15.99 -6.43 -5.37
N TRP A 183 -15.77 -5.54 -6.34
CA TRP A 183 -15.30 -4.17 -6.09
C TRP A 183 -16.14 -3.18 -6.89
N GLU A 184 -16.71 -2.21 -6.19
CA GLU A 184 -17.43 -1.10 -6.80
C GLU A 184 -16.54 0.13 -6.86
N VAL A 185 -16.18 0.56 -8.08
CA VAL A 185 -15.43 1.81 -8.29
C VAL A 185 -16.34 2.98 -7.93
N ASN A 186 -15.83 3.89 -7.09
CA ASN A 186 -16.60 5.03 -6.57
C ASN A 186 -15.87 6.38 -6.69
N TRP A 187 -14.61 6.38 -7.10
CA TRP A 187 -13.79 7.55 -7.32
C TRP A 187 -12.80 7.30 -8.45
N ILE A 188 -12.74 8.22 -9.40
CA ILE A 188 -11.77 8.22 -10.48
C ILE A 188 -11.21 9.62 -10.57
N ALA A 189 -9.88 9.79 -10.50
CA ALA A 189 -9.23 11.04 -10.84
C ALA A 189 -8.25 10.82 -11.98
N VAL A 190 -8.26 11.75 -12.92
CA VAL A 190 -7.28 11.81 -14.01
C VAL A 190 -6.54 13.12 -13.88
N ASP A 191 -5.24 13.03 -13.69
CA ASP A 191 -4.37 14.17 -13.54
C ASP A 191 -3.57 14.42 -14.82
N THR A 192 -3.49 15.68 -15.21
CA THR A 192 -2.67 16.16 -16.33
C THR A 192 -1.70 17.22 -15.80
N ARG A 193 -0.41 17.03 -16.04
CA ARG A 193 0.63 17.92 -15.51
C ARG A 193 0.48 19.35 -16.06
N VAL A 194 0.54 20.31 -15.16
CA VAL A 194 0.71 21.71 -15.51
C VAL A 194 2.18 21.92 -15.86
N LYS A 195 2.47 22.36 -17.10
CA LYS A 195 3.83 22.72 -17.52
C LYS A 195 4.12 24.12 -17.07
N ASP A 196 5.29 24.34 -16.46
CA ASP A 196 5.78 25.67 -16.19
C ASP A 196 6.01 26.36 -17.54
N GLU A 197 5.46 27.59 -17.69
CA GLU A 197 5.67 28.43 -18.87
C GLU A 197 7.06 29.07 -18.84
#